data_0465006784578d20f9e6943527c40d4d
#
_entry.id   0465006784578d20f9e6943527c40d4d
#
_cell.length_a   1.000
_cell.length_b   1.000
_cell.length_c   1.000
_cell.angle_alpha   90.00
_cell.angle_beta   90.00
_cell.angle_gamma   90.00
#
_symmetry.space_group_name_H-M   'P 1'
#
loop_
_entity.id
_entity.type
_entity.pdbx_description
1 polymer ?
#
loop_
_entity_poly.entity_id
_entity_poly.type
_entity_poly.pdbx_seq_one_letter_code
_entity_poly.pdbx_strand_id
1 'polypeptide(L)'
;MKKLLYLFLTLLIVGCSTDDDNNNDNSSDLQKEWLYTHTSLDATATNSTTIVIPLSGDIFAFTDRPYREHKYISGDEFASYWNDYDDENSFKLDPPNAVLTWVDEDGVEEVEVVITDAHFDGANMIYTIENSTITTNQSFEEVSLFVDGNGTNNNVYLASNGVTIKASSGTDIGDTGTIDGVVYTIVSSGELQSLISDGDDVTKAVTTLVTNMSLILSSENEAINFNQDISSWDVSSVTTMESMF
;
A
#
# COMPACT_ATOMS: atom_id res chain seq x y z
N MET A 1 -30.83 13.43 5.53
CA MET A 1 -30.40 12.67 6.73
C MET A 1 -30.91 11.23 6.81
N LYS A 2 -31.93 10.78 6.08
CA LYS A 2 -32.42 9.38 6.14
C LYS A 2 -31.86 8.46 5.03
N LYS A 3 -31.26 8.98 3.98
CA LYS A 3 -30.75 8.19 2.85
C LYS A 3 -29.35 7.63 3.06
N LEU A 4 -28.47 8.35 3.75
CA LEU A 4 -27.11 7.92 4.06
C LEU A 4 -27.03 6.63 4.89
N LEU A 5 -27.99 6.46 5.82
CA LEU A 5 -28.06 5.28 6.67
C LEU A 5 -28.48 4.01 5.92
N TYR A 6 -29.16 4.15 4.78
CA TYR A 6 -29.64 3.01 3.99
C TYR A 6 -28.58 2.47 3.01
N LEU A 7 -27.66 3.27 2.53
CA LEU A 7 -26.62 2.82 1.61
C LEU A 7 -25.60 1.93 2.32
N PHE A 8 -25.17 2.31 3.53
CA PHE A 8 -24.32 1.46 4.37
C PHE A 8 -25.02 0.17 4.84
N LEU A 9 -26.35 0.16 4.90
CA LEU A 9 -27.10 -1.00 5.36
C LEU A 9 -27.37 -2.01 4.23
N THR A 10 -27.34 -1.59 2.97
CA THR A 10 -27.55 -2.52 1.85
C THR A 10 -26.30 -3.31 1.47
N LEU A 11 -25.10 -2.80 1.74
CA LEU A 11 -23.84 -3.54 1.57
C LEU A 11 -23.64 -4.64 2.63
N LEU A 12 -24.35 -4.56 3.75
CA LEU A 12 -24.23 -5.50 4.88
C LEU A 12 -25.26 -6.65 4.87
N ILE A 13 -26.13 -6.79 3.85
CA ILE A 13 -27.25 -7.78 3.89
C ILE A 13 -27.02 -8.97 2.92
N VAL A 14 -25.87 -9.13 2.31
CA VAL A 14 -25.58 -10.34 1.53
C VAL A 14 -24.71 -11.28 2.37
N GLY A 15 -25.33 -11.98 3.33
CA GLY A 15 -24.60 -12.95 4.12
C GLY A 15 -25.34 -13.50 5.33
N CYS A 16 -26.65 -13.79 5.21
CA CYS A 16 -27.32 -14.60 6.22
C CYS A 16 -28.10 -15.72 5.51
N SER A 17 -27.48 -16.85 5.31
CA SER A 17 -28.14 -18.10 5.00
C SER A 17 -28.15 -18.99 6.24
N THR A 18 -29.33 -19.45 6.55
CA THR A 18 -29.75 -20.30 7.64
C THR A 18 -28.98 -21.63 7.72
N ASP A 19 -28.76 -22.05 8.96
CA ASP A 19 -28.24 -23.33 9.37
C ASP A 19 -28.94 -24.51 8.67
N ASP A 20 -28.14 -25.39 8.10
CA ASP A 20 -28.43 -26.81 8.00
C ASP A 20 -27.09 -27.57 8.16
N ASP A 21 -27.04 -28.38 9.21
CA ASP A 21 -25.95 -29.31 9.57
C ASP A 21 -25.62 -30.26 8.42
N ASN A 22 -24.45 -30.08 7.79
CA ASN A 22 -23.71 -31.16 7.17
C ASN A 22 -22.22 -30.84 7.21
N ASN A 23 -21.49 -31.57 8.02
CA ASN A 23 -20.04 -31.66 8.06
C ASN A 23 -19.48 -31.89 6.65
N ASN A 24 -19.01 -30.85 6.03
CA ASN A 24 -17.97 -30.92 5.02
C ASN A 24 -17.02 -29.76 5.31
N ASP A 25 -15.85 -30.06 5.88
CA ASP A 25 -14.73 -29.15 6.03
C ASP A 25 -14.28 -28.66 4.64
N ASN A 26 -15.01 -27.73 4.10
CA ASN A 26 -14.52 -26.74 3.16
C ASN A 26 -14.47 -25.44 3.95
N SER A 27 -13.41 -25.24 4.71
CA SER A 27 -13.01 -23.89 5.07
C SER A 27 -12.64 -23.19 3.74
N SER A 28 -13.63 -22.60 3.07
CA SER A 28 -13.33 -21.50 2.17
C SER A 28 -12.58 -20.50 3.05
N ASP A 29 -11.29 -20.32 2.84
CA ASP A 29 -10.55 -19.21 3.38
C ASP A 29 -11.36 -17.94 3.02
N LEU A 30 -12.03 -17.39 4.04
CA LEU A 30 -12.71 -16.12 3.87
C LEU A 30 -11.60 -15.12 3.62
N GLN A 31 -11.46 -14.71 2.37
CA GLN A 31 -10.47 -13.71 1.99
C GLN A 31 -10.75 -12.43 2.79
N LYS A 32 -9.71 -11.88 3.42
CA LYS A 32 -9.83 -10.63 4.14
C LYS A 32 -10.15 -9.51 3.16
N GLU A 33 -11.23 -8.79 3.40
CA GLU A 33 -11.55 -7.59 2.64
C GLU A 33 -11.08 -6.37 3.42
N TRP A 34 -10.34 -5.49 2.75
CA TRP A 34 -9.81 -4.27 3.32
C TRP A 34 -10.60 -3.06 2.82
N LEU A 35 -10.83 -2.11 3.71
CA LEU A 35 -11.30 -0.78 3.38
C LEU A 35 -10.18 0.22 3.69
N TYR A 36 -9.78 1.00 2.70
CA TYR A 36 -8.76 2.03 2.82
C TYR A 36 -9.42 3.40 2.91
N THR A 37 -8.91 4.26 3.80
CA THR A 37 -9.44 5.61 3.97
C THR A 37 -8.33 6.63 3.83
N HIS A 38 -8.53 7.58 2.91
CA HIS A 38 -7.68 8.75 2.72
C HIS A 38 -8.49 10.00 3.05
N THR A 39 -8.06 10.77 4.04
CA THR A 39 -8.72 12.02 4.46
C THR A 39 -7.81 13.21 4.25
N SER A 40 -8.38 14.33 3.81
CA SER A 40 -7.68 15.60 3.63
C SER A 40 -8.59 16.79 3.91
N LEU A 41 -8.02 17.94 4.21
CA LEU A 41 -8.77 19.19 4.36
C LEU A 41 -9.29 19.71 3.02
N ASP A 42 -8.60 19.37 1.93
CA ASP A 42 -8.92 19.80 0.59
C ASP A 42 -8.55 18.74 -0.45
N ALA A 43 -9.13 18.86 -1.63
CA ALA A 43 -8.74 18.13 -2.83
C ALA A 43 -9.10 18.94 -4.08
N THR A 44 -8.51 18.57 -5.21
CA THR A 44 -8.78 19.24 -6.49
C THR A 44 -8.89 18.21 -7.61
N ALA A 45 -9.96 18.29 -8.39
CA ALA A 45 -10.04 17.61 -9.68
C ALA A 45 -9.34 18.46 -10.75
N THR A 46 -8.19 18.02 -11.22
CA THR A 46 -7.45 18.71 -12.30
C THR A 46 -8.14 18.57 -13.66
N ASN A 47 -8.87 17.49 -13.82
CA ASN A 47 -9.79 17.23 -14.94
C ASN A 47 -10.89 16.27 -14.49
N SER A 48 -11.78 15.86 -15.40
CA SER A 48 -12.93 14.98 -15.08
C SER A 48 -12.55 13.54 -14.67
N THR A 49 -11.28 13.17 -14.81
CA THR A 49 -10.78 11.80 -14.52
C THR A 49 -9.60 11.80 -13.59
N THR A 50 -9.18 12.94 -13.04
CA THR A 50 -8.01 13.01 -12.17
C THR A 50 -8.29 13.87 -10.94
N ILE A 51 -8.15 13.25 -9.77
CA ILE A 51 -8.28 13.92 -8.46
C ILE A 51 -6.91 13.90 -7.77
N VAL A 52 -6.52 15.06 -7.25
CA VAL A 52 -5.31 15.25 -6.43
C VAL A 52 -5.75 15.49 -5.00
N ILE A 53 -5.34 14.62 -4.09
CA ILE A 53 -5.64 14.71 -2.66
C ILE A 53 -4.32 14.80 -1.88
N PRO A 54 -4.04 15.90 -1.15
CA PRO A 54 -2.87 15.99 -0.29
C PRO A 54 -2.84 14.87 0.76
N LEU A 55 -1.68 14.25 0.95
CA LEU A 55 -1.47 13.22 1.96
C LEU A 55 -0.59 13.76 3.08
N SER A 56 -1.20 14.06 4.23
CA SER A 56 -0.49 14.61 5.40
C SER A 56 -0.02 13.56 6.40
N GLY A 57 -0.30 12.30 6.15
CA GLY A 57 0.04 11.15 6.99
C GLY A 57 -0.13 9.86 6.20
N ASP A 58 -0.30 8.75 6.90
CA ASP A 58 -0.54 7.45 6.28
C ASP A 58 -2.02 7.24 5.96
N ILE A 59 -2.30 6.36 4.99
CA ILE A 59 -3.64 5.88 4.68
C ILE A 59 -4.02 4.84 5.71
N PHE A 60 -5.19 5.00 6.33
CA PHE A 60 -5.71 4.05 7.30
C PHE A 60 -6.48 2.93 6.59
N ALA A 61 -6.11 1.69 6.88
CA ALA A 61 -6.77 0.51 6.35
C ALA A 61 -7.32 -0.34 7.49
N PHE A 62 -8.51 -0.92 7.30
CA PHE A 62 -9.10 -1.83 8.26
C PHE A 62 -9.94 -2.91 7.57
N THR A 63 -10.14 -4.03 8.27
CA THR A 63 -10.98 -5.15 7.82
C THR A 63 -12.29 -5.20 8.59
N ASP A 64 -13.31 -5.79 7.98
CA ASP A 64 -14.55 -6.13 8.67
C ASP A 64 -14.40 -7.39 9.56
N ARG A 65 -15.48 -7.83 10.15
CA ARG A 65 -15.57 -9.09 10.89
C ARG A 65 -15.37 -10.28 9.96
N PRO A 66 -14.74 -11.35 10.43
CA PRO A 66 -14.34 -11.61 11.83
C PRO A 66 -12.97 -11.03 12.21
N TYR A 67 -12.17 -10.56 11.25
CA TYR A 67 -10.75 -10.24 11.43
C TYR A 67 -10.52 -9.03 12.34
N ARG A 68 -11.19 -7.87 12.08
CA ARG A 68 -11.06 -6.63 12.87
C ARG A 68 -9.61 -6.14 12.98
N GLU A 69 -8.87 -6.29 11.91
CA GLU A 69 -7.50 -5.81 11.81
C GLU A 69 -7.47 -4.38 11.30
N HIS A 70 -6.38 -3.69 11.56
CA HIS A 70 -6.13 -2.36 11.00
C HIS A 70 -4.62 -2.16 10.82
N LYS A 71 -4.27 -1.32 9.86
CA LYS A 71 -2.89 -0.89 9.61
C LYS A 71 -2.86 0.53 9.05
N TYR A 72 -1.66 1.13 9.09
CA TYR A 72 -1.35 2.38 8.42
C TYR A 72 -0.37 2.07 7.30
N ILE A 73 -0.64 2.57 6.11
CA ILE A 73 0.18 2.34 4.91
C ILE A 73 0.61 3.68 4.32
N SER A 74 1.85 3.75 3.88
CA SER A 74 2.38 4.96 3.25
C SER A 74 1.74 5.21 1.88
N GLY A 75 1.81 6.46 1.39
CA GLY A 75 1.34 6.78 0.04
C GLY A 75 2.06 5.95 -1.04
N ASP A 76 3.36 5.71 -0.89
CA ASP A 76 4.14 4.84 -1.79
C ASP A 76 3.58 3.41 -1.83
N GLU A 77 3.35 2.81 -0.66
CA GLU A 77 2.80 1.45 -0.57
C GLU A 77 1.39 1.38 -1.16
N PHE A 78 0.53 2.34 -0.84
CA PHE A 78 -0.83 2.35 -1.38
C PHE A 78 -0.85 2.51 -2.89
N ALA A 79 -0.04 3.42 -3.44
CA ALA A 79 0.08 3.60 -4.88
C ALA A 79 0.61 2.34 -5.59
N SER A 80 1.44 1.53 -4.93
CA SER A 80 2.01 0.31 -5.50
C SER A 80 0.96 -0.77 -5.81
N TYR A 81 -0.22 -0.73 -5.21
CA TYR A 81 -1.31 -1.68 -5.47
C TYR A 81 -1.84 -1.61 -6.92
N TRP A 82 -1.59 -0.51 -7.62
CA TRP A 82 -1.88 -0.38 -9.06
C TRP A 82 -0.69 -0.76 -9.97
N ASN A 83 0.50 -1.06 -9.41
CA ASN A 83 1.69 -1.38 -10.19
C ASN A 83 1.89 -2.89 -10.41
N ASP A 84 1.25 -3.75 -9.63
CA ASP A 84 1.41 -5.20 -9.75
C ASP A 84 0.51 -5.75 -10.86
N TYR A 85 1.14 -6.16 -11.97
CA TYR A 85 0.44 -6.68 -13.15
C TYR A 85 0.27 -8.21 -13.13
N ASP A 86 1.00 -8.91 -12.25
CA ASP A 86 1.05 -10.38 -12.26
C ASP A 86 0.05 -11.02 -11.29
N ASP A 87 -0.62 -10.23 -10.45
CA ASP A 87 -1.61 -10.72 -9.49
C ASP A 87 -3.04 -10.41 -9.93
N GLU A 88 -3.88 -11.45 -10.03
CA GLU A 88 -5.30 -11.33 -10.42
C GLU A 88 -6.12 -10.42 -9.49
N ASN A 89 -5.63 -10.18 -8.26
CA ASN A 89 -6.26 -9.31 -7.28
C ASN A 89 -5.63 -7.91 -7.22
N SER A 90 -4.70 -7.56 -8.12
CA SER A 90 -4.13 -6.22 -8.12
C SER A 90 -5.18 -5.18 -8.50
N PHE A 91 -5.11 -4.00 -7.89
CA PHE A 91 -5.98 -2.88 -8.26
C PHE A 91 -5.83 -2.43 -9.73
N LYS A 92 -4.75 -2.87 -10.39
CA LYS A 92 -4.56 -2.62 -11.82
C LYS A 92 -5.44 -3.52 -12.69
N LEU A 93 -5.60 -4.79 -12.32
CA LEU A 93 -6.40 -5.77 -13.06
C LEU A 93 -7.87 -5.76 -12.64
N ASP A 94 -8.14 -5.50 -11.35
CA ASP A 94 -9.47 -5.36 -10.78
C ASP A 94 -9.59 -4.01 -10.05
N PRO A 95 -9.84 -2.92 -10.80
CA PRO A 95 -9.89 -1.57 -10.24
C PRO A 95 -10.94 -1.42 -9.14
N PRO A 96 -10.57 -0.92 -7.96
CA PRO A 96 -11.47 -0.85 -6.83
C PRO A 96 -12.58 0.20 -7.02
N ASN A 97 -13.73 -0.10 -6.46
CA ASN A 97 -14.77 0.89 -6.23
C ASN A 97 -14.35 1.82 -5.09
N ALA A 98 -14.74 3.07 -5.19
CA ALA A 98 -14.50 4.04 -4.14
C ALA A 98 -15.65 5.03 -4.00
N VAL A 99 -15.78 5.60 -2.82
CA VAL A 99 -16.70 6.71 -2.53
C VAL A 99 -15.89 7.91 -2.09
N LEU A 100 -15.97 8.99 -2.85
CA LEU A 100 -15.45 10.28 -2.47
C LEU A 100 -16.55 11.09 -1.81
N THR A 101 -16.31 11.58 -0.60
CA THR A 101 -17.20 12.49 0.11
C THR A 101 -16.50 13.81 0.38
N TRP A 102 -17.26 14.90 0.38
CA TRP A 102 -16.76 16.24 0.74
C TRP A 102 -17.87 17.06 1.40
N VAL A 103 -17.51 18.20 1.99
CA VAL A 103 -18.46 19.13 2.56
C VAL A 103 -18.53 20.37 1.67
N ASP A 104 -19.75 20.83 1.39
CA ASP A 104 -20.00 22.14 0.74
C ASP A 104 -21.08 22.94 1.49
N GLU A 105 -21.55 24.03 0.90
CA GLU A 105 -22.56 24.91 1.52
C GLU A 105 -23.90 24.20 1.77
N ASP A 106 -24.23 23.16 1.02
CA ASP A 106 -25.47 22.40 1.11
C ASP A 106 -25.34 21.19 2.06
N GLY A 107 -24.12 20.85 2.50
CA GLY A 107 -23.81 19.78 3.45
C GLY A 107 -22.80 18.77 2.93
N VAL A 108 -23.01 17.49 3.28
CA VAL A 108 -22.14 16.39 2.81
C VAL A 108 -22.62 15.91 1.46
N GLU A 109 -21.75 15.99 0.48
CA GLU A 109 -21.92 15.48 -0.88
C GLU A 109 -21.10 14.20 -1.06
N GLU A 110 -21.50 13.34 -2.02
CA GLU A 110 -20.80 12.10 -2.32
C GLU A 110 -20.85 11.77 -3.81
N VAL A 111 -19.82 11.04 -4.27
CA VAL A 111 -19.78 10.44 -5.61
C VAL A 111 -19.12 9.07 -5.55
N GLU A 112 -19.74 8.09 -6.22
CA GLU A 112 -19.13 6.78 -6.45
C GLU A 112 -18.22 6.85 -7.67
N VAL A 113 -17.02 6.29 -7.58
CA VAL A 113 -16.02 6.26 -8.65
C VAL A 113 -15.34 4.89 -8.70
N VAL A 114 -14.71 4.57 -9.83
CA VAL A 114 -13.76 3.45 -9.95
C VAL A 114 -12.37 4.06 -10.06
N ILE A 115 -11.41 3.58 -9.26
CA ILE A 115 -10.03 4.08 -9.30
C ILE A 115 -9.21 3.16 -10.20
N THR A 116 -8.88 3.62 -11.40
CA THR A 116 -8.14 2.84 -12.40
C THR A 116 -6.63 2.97 -12.28
N ASP A 117 -6.15 3.99 -11.55
CA ASP A 117 -4.73 4.20 -11.28
C ASP A 117 -4.54 5.12 -10.08
N ALA A 118 -3.42 4.95 -9.35
CA ALA A 118 -3.00 5.86 -8.30
C ALA A 118 -1.49 6.05 -8.31
N HIS A 119 -1.06 7.28 -8.07
CA HIS A 119 0.34 7.67 -8.01
C HIS A 119 0.59 8.56 -6.80
N PHE A 120 1.72 8.35 -6.11
CA PHE A 120 2.18 9.21 -5.03
C PHE A 120 3.36 10.07 -5.51
N ASP A 121 3.25 11.40 -5.41
CA ASP A 121 4.30 12.34 -5.84
C ASP A 121 5.23 12.79 -4.71
N GLY A 122 5.09 12.20 -3.52
CA GLY A 122 5.83 12.56 -2.30
C GLY A 122 5.08 13.51 -1.37
N ALA A 123 3.96 14.08 -1.81
CA ALA A 123 3.09 14.96 -1.02
C ALA A 123 1.61 14.70 -1.26
N ASN A 124 1.24 14.27 -2.44
CA ASN A 124 -0.14 14.08 -2.86
C ASN A 124 -0.35 12.68 -3.41
N MET A 125 -1.53 12.12 -3.16
CA MET A 125 -2.06 11.02 -3.94
C MET A 125 -2.81 11.58 -5.15
N ILE A 126 -2.47 11.09 -6.32
CA ILE A 126 -3.07 11.44 -7.61
C ILE A 126 -3.84 10.22 -8.08
N TYR A 127 -5.17 10.30 -8.08
CA TYR A 127 -6.05 9.22 -8.48
C TYR A 127 -6.59 9.43 -9.89
N THR A 128 -6.51 8.41 -10.73
CA THR A 128 -7.24 8.36 -12.00
C THR A 128 -8.55 7.62 -11.78
N ILE A 129 -9.66 8.27 -12.13
CA ILE A 129 -11.00 7.78 -11.83
C ILE A 129 -11.86 7.64 -13.08
N GLU A 130 -12.83 6.74 -13.01
CA GLU A 130 -13.90 6.58 -13.99
C GLU A 130 -15.28 6.68 -13.34
N ASN A 131 -16.32 6.80 -14.17
CA ASN A 131 -17.74 6.78 -13.78
C ASN A 131 -18.12 7.91 -12.80
N SER A 132 -17.58 9.12 -12.96
CA SER A 132 -17.87 10.23 -12.07
C SER A 132 -18.63 11.37 -12.75
N THR A 133 -19.30 12.18 -11.92
CA THR A 133 -19.89 13.46 -12.30
C THR A 133 -18.97 14.65 -12.02
N ILE A 134 -17.72 14.37 -11.62
CA ILE A 134 -16.72 15.38 -11.29
C ILE A 134 -16.33 16.19 -12.51
N THR A 135 -16.16 17.49 -12.32
CA THR A 135 -15.83 18.44 -13.38
C THR A 135 -14.40 18.97 -13.24
N THR A 136 -13.83 19.40 -14.35
CA THR A 136 -12.48 19.97 -14.38
C THR A 136 -12.37 21.22 -13.49
N ASN A 137 -11.29 21.28 -12.71
CA ASN A 137 -10.99 22.35 -11.74
C ASN A 137 -12.02 22.46 -10.59
N GLN A 138 -12.72 21.39 -10.28
CA GLN A 138 -13.57 21.33 -9.09
C GLN A 138 -12.69 21.20 -7.84
N SER A 139 -12.95 22.05 -6.84
CA SER A 139 -12.31 21.99 -5.53
C SER A 139 -13.27 21.37 -4.52
N PHE A 140 -12.71 20.64 -3.57
CA PHE A 140 -13.45 19.95 -2.51
C PHE A 140 -12.85 20.33 -1.16
N GLU A 141 -13.68 20.45 -0.14
CA GLU A 141 -13.28 20.72 1.24
C GLU A 141 -13.67 19.55 2.16
N GLU A 142 -12.88 19.29 3.19
CA GLU A 142 -13.11 18.22 4.17
C GLU A 142 -13.37 16.85 3.50
N VAL A 143 -12.40 16.40 2.71
CA VAL A 143 -12.51 15.24 1.83
C VAL A 143 -12.26 13.94 2.59
N SER A 144 -13.06 12.93 2.28
CA SER A 144 -12.76 11.54 2.63
C SER A 144 -12.98 10.63 1.42
N LEU A 145 -11.95 9.86 1.07
CA LEU A 145 -12.01 8.84 0.04
C LEU A 145 -11.98 7.48 0.71
N PHE A 146 -12.99 6.66 0.45
CA PHE A 146 -13.11 5.28 0.91
C PHE A 146 -12.91 4.37 -0.29
N VAL A 147 -11.88 3.51 -0.24
CA VAL A 147 -11.54 2.58 -1.33
C VAL A 147 -11.77 1.17 -0.84
N ASP A 148 -12.61 0.42 -1.55
CA ASP A 148 -12.98 -0.96 -1.24
C ASP A 148 -12.19 -1.92 -2.12
N GLY A 149 -11.53 -2.91 -1.54
CA GLY A 149 -10.84 -3.94 -2.29
C GLY A 149 -9.69 -4.61 -1.56
N ASN A 150 -9.29 -5.72 -2.10
CA ASN A 150 -8.13 -6.47 -1.64
C ASN A 150 -6.90 -6.07 -2.48
N GLY A 151 -6.26 -4.96 -2.09
CA GLY A 151 -4.93 -4.68 -2.60
C GLY A 151 -4.02 -5.85 -2.25
N THR A 152 -3.33 -6.40 -3.24
CA THR A 152 -2.42 -7.52 -3.02
C THR A 152 -1.33 -7.12 -2.05
N ASN A 153 -1.24 -7.85 -0.96
CA ASN A 153 -0.11 -7.79 -0.06
C ASN A 153 1.08 -8.54 -0.70
N ASN A 154 1.69 -7.95 -1.71
CA ASN A 154 3.06 -8.33 -1.97
C ASN A 154 3.88 -7.81 -0.77
N ASN A 155 4.67 -8.68 -0.14
CA ASN A 155 5.48 -8.31 1.01
C ASN A 155 6.53 -7.24 0.69
N VAL A 156 6.74 -6.97 -0.59
CA VAL A 156 7.67 -5.94 -1.07
C VAL A 156 7.06 -5.14 -2.21
N TYR A 157 7.44 -3.88 -2.36
CA TYR A 157 7.00 -3.02 -3.45
C TYR A 157 8.11 -2.10 -3.95
N LEU A 158 7.99 -1.65 -5.20
CA LEU A 158 8.85 -0.63 -5.77
C LEU A 158 8.31 0.75 -5.39
N ALA A 159 9.12 1.56 -4.71
CA ALA A 159 8.73 2.92 -4.34
C ALA A 159 8.53 3.82 -5.58
N SER A 160 7.81 4.92 -5.42
CA SER A 160 7.47 5.88 -6.49
C SER A 160 8.69 6.49 -7.19
N ASN A 161 9.87 6.44 -6.56
CA ASN A 161 11.14 6.84 -7.19
C ASN A 161 11.62 5.88 -8.29
N GLY A 162 10.96 4.72 -8.47
CA GLY A 162 11.27 3.73 -9.49
C GLY A 162 12.58 2.96 -9.30
N VAL A 163 13.20 3.02 -8.12
CA VAL A 163 14.51 2.38 -7.83
C VAL A 163 14.50 1.64 -6.51
N THR A 164 14.00 2.26 -5.44
CA THR A 164 14.07 1.70 -4.08
C THR A 164 13.01 0.61 -3.90
N ILE A 165 13.43 -0.56 -3.39
CA ILE A 165 12.55 -1.66 -3.03
C ILE A 165 12.32 -1.63 -1.54
N LYS A 166 11.04 -1.62 -1.13
CA LYS A 166 10.61 -1.51 0.26
C LYS A 166 9.79 -2.71 0.71
N ALA A 167 9.83 -2.99 1.99
CA ALA A 167 8.93 -3.92 2.64
C ALA A 167 7.57 -3.28 2.89
N SER A 168 6.49 -4.02 2.64
CA SER A 168 5.11 -3.61 2.92
C SER A 168 4.83 -3.60 4.42
N SER A 169 3.84 -2.81 4.84
CA SER A 169 3.44 -2.71 6.24
C SER A 169 2.94 -4.05 6.80
N GLY A 170 3.49 -4.44 7.94
CA GLY A 170 3.11 -5.67 8.65
C GLY A 170 3.87 -6.91 8.20
N THR A 171 4.97 -6.76 7.44
CA THR A 171 5.88 -7.84 7.07
C THR A 171 6.96 -8.06 8.13
N ASP A 172 7.51 -9.27 8.15
CA ASP A 172 8.56 -9.70 9.07
C ASP A 172 9.89 -9.96 8.34
N ILE A 173 10.98 -10.01 9.11
CA ILE A 173 12.29 -10.44 8.61
C ILE A 173 12.20 -11.89 8.12
N GLY A 174 12.74 -12.14 6.91
CA GLY A 174 12.68 -13.43 6.23
C GLY A 174 11.49 -13.58 5.28
N ASP A 175 10.51 -12.68 5.34
CA ASP A 175 9.45 -12.65 4.33
C ASP A 175 10.03 -12.34 2.95
N THR A 176 9.38 -12.89 1.93
CA THR A 176 9.76 -12.67 0.54
C THR A 176 8.62 -12.09 -0.26
N GLY A 177 8.95 -11.31 -1.28
CA GLY A 177 7.98 -10.82 -2.27
C GLY A 177 8.61 -10.78 -3.66
N THR A 178 7.78 -10.62 -4.69
CA THR A 178 8.23 -10.66 -6.08
C THR A 178 7.91 -9.35 -6.80
N ILE A 179 8.91 -8.78 -7.49
CA ILE A 179 8.74 -7.61 -8.36
C ILE A 179 9.34 -7.99 -9.72
N ASP A 180 8.57 -7.87 -10.79
CA ASP A 180 8.98 -8.20 -12.17
C ASP A 180 9.62 -9.60 -12.31
N GLY A 181 9.05 -10.60 -11.59
CA GLY A 181 9.54 -11.98 -11.60
C GLY A 181 10.83 -12.21 -10.77
N VAL A 182 11.37 -11.19 -10.10
CA VAL A 182 12.51 -11.29 -9.19
C VAL A 182 12.04 -11.39 -7.75
N VAL A 183 12.48 -12.45 -7.04
CA VAL A 183 12.19 -12.65 -5.62
C VAL A 183 13.16 -11.84 -4.78
N TYR A 184 12.63 -11.04 -3.87
CA TYR A 184 13.35 -10.23 -2.88
C TYR A 184 13.08 -10.77 -1.48
N THR A 185 14.05 -10.63 -0.57
CA THR A 185 13.94 -11.08 0.83
C THR A 185 14.17 -9.93 1.79
N ILE A 186 13.28 -9.78 2.76
CA ILE A 186 13.38 -8.76 3.81
C ILE A 186 14.42 -9.23 4.84
N VAL A 187 15.43 -8.39 5.09
CA VAL A 187 16.57 -8.74 5.95
C VAL A 187 16.69 -7.83 7.17
N SER A 188 17.25 -8.39 8.25
CA SER A 188 17.73 -7.64 9.41
C SER A 188 19.11 -7.04 9.18
N SER A 189 19.55 -6.14 10.07
CA SER A 189 20.95 -5.62 10.08
C SER A 189 21.99 -6.73 10.19
N GLY A 190 21.73 -7.77 11.01
CA GLY A 190 22.66 -8.89 11.20
C GLY A 190 22.75 -9.80 9.98
N GLU A 191 21.60 -10.10 9.34
CA GLU A 191 21.56 -10.92 8.13
C GLU A 191 22.24 -10.19 6.96
N LEU A 192 21.96 -8.88 6.77
CA LEU A 192 22.63 -8.09 5.76
C LEU A 192 24.17 -8.08 5.94
N GLN A 193 24.63 -7.94 7.19
CA GLN A 193 26.05 -8.02 7.51
C GLN A 193 26.65 -9.39 7.17
N SER A 194 25.94 -10.49 7.47
CA SER A 194 26.38 -11.84 7.13
C SER A 194 26.45 -12.07 5.62
N LEU A 195 25.41 -11.68 4.89
CA LEU A 195 25.41 -11.79 3.42
C LEU A 195 26.61 -11.09 2.77
N ILE A 196 26.96 -9.89 3.26
CA ILE A 196 28.10 -9.13 2.76
C ILE A 196 29.43 -9.81 3.10
N SER A 197 29.61 -10.27 4.35
CA SER A 197 30.84 -10.94 4.78
C SER A 197 31.07 -12.26 4.08
N ASP A 198 29.99 -13.00 3.78
CA ASP A 198 30.04 -14.26 3.06
C ASP A 198 30.20 -14.08 1.55
N GLY A 199 30.05 -12.85 1.04
CA GLY A 199 30.13 -12.51 -0.38
C GLY A 199 28.88 -12.92 -1.18
N ASP A 200 27.77 -13.09 -0.50
CA ASP A 200 26.48 -13.46 -1.11
C ASP A 200 25.84 -12.30 -1.86
N ASP A 201 24.81 -12.60 -2.67
CA ASP A 201 24.07 -11.64 -3.47
C ASP A 201 23.15 -10.78 -2.59
N VAL A 202 23.48 -9.50 -2.42
CA VAL A 202 22.67 -8.52 -1.67
C VAL A 202 21.80 -7.63 -2.56
N THR A 203 21.84 -7.83 -3.88
CA THR A 203 21.01 -7.02 -4.81
C THR A 203 19.51 -7.30 -4.67
N LYS A 204 19.16 -8.40 -4.00
CA LYS A 204 17.79 -8.82 -3.70
C LYS A 204 17.41 -8.69 -2.23
N ALA A 205 18.26 -8.04 -1.43
CA ALA A 205 17.98 -7.76 -0.03
C ALA A 205 17.09 -6.51 0.10
N VAL A 206 15.94 -6.64 0.77
CA VAL A 206 15.09 -5.51 1.12
C VAL A 206 15.48 -5.01 2.51
N THR A 207 15.96 -3.78 2.55
CA THR A 207 16.63 -3.22 3.73
C THR A 207 15.75 -2.29 4.56
N THR A 208 14.44 -2.22 4.31
CA THR A 208 13.49 -1.34 5.02
C THR A 208 13.54 -1.53 6.55
N LEU A 209 13.77 -2.75 7.03
CA LEU A 209 13.86 -3.05 8.47
C LEU A 209 15.29 -2.97 9.03
N VAL A 210 16.27 -2.59 8.22
CA VAL A 210 17.66 -2.40 8.66
C VAL A 210 17.80 -1.06 9.37
N THR A 211 18.24 -1.09 10.63
CA THR A 211 18.40 0.11 11.46
C THR A 211 19.85 0.51 11.67
N ASN A 212 20.79 -0.41 11.46
CA ASN A 212 22.21 -0.20 11.65
C ASN A 212 22.99 -0.70 10.45
N MET A 213 23.72 0.20 9.79
CA MET A 213 24.64 -0.08 8.67
C MET A 213 26.09 0.28 9.01
N SER A 214 26.43 0.43 10.31
CA SER A 214 27.80 0.72 10.72
C SER A 214 28.75 -0.41 10.31
N LEU A 215 29.92 -0.05 9.76
CA LEU A 215 31.00 -0.96 9.34
C LEU A 215 30.61 -1.98 8.25
N ILE A 216 29.41 -1.94 7.71
CA ILE A 216 28.82 -3.03 6.91
C ILE A 216 29.60 -3.30 5.59
N LEU A 217 30.19 -2.28 4.99
CA LEU A 217 31.00 -2.35 3.76
C LEU A 217 32.48 -2.11 4.03
N SER A 218 32.90 -2.11 5.30
CA SER A 218 34.30 -1.90 5.68
C SER A 218 35.11 -3.18 5.62
N SER A 219 36.43 -3.04 5.68
CA SER A 219 37.36 -4.17 5.78
C SER A 219 37.19 -4.98 7.07
N GLU A 220 36.59 -4.43 8.11
CA GLU A 220 36.29 -5.13 9.36
C GLU A 220 35.17 -6.16 9.18
N ASN A 221 34.30 -5.96 8.16
CA ASN A 221 33.25 -6.92 7.78
C ASN A 221 33.66 -7.77 6.56
N GLU A 222 34.95 -7.93 6.28
CA GLU A 222 35.48 -8.71 5.15
C GLU A 222 35.02 -8.23 3.77
N ALA A 223 34.40 -7.03 3.68
CA ALA A 223 33.79 -6.47 2.46
C ALA A 223 34.82 -5.81 1.52
N ILE A 224 36.10 -6.14 1.63
CA ILE A 224 37.20 -5.46 0.92
C ILE A 224 37.08 -5.46 -0.62
N ASN A 225 36.33 -6.40 -1.19
CA ASN A 225 36.07 -6.52 -2.62
C ASN A 225 34.60 -6.28 -2.97
N PHE A 226 33.82 -5.73 -2.06
CA PHE A 226 32.40 -5.49 -2.31
C PHE A 226 32.19 -4.50 -3.46
N ASN A 227 31.44 -4.90 -4.46
CA ASN A 227 31.12 -4.08 -5.64
C ASN A 227 29.75 -4.48 -6.24
N GLN A 228 28.77 -4.78 -5.38
CA GLN A 228 27.41 -5.09 -5.83
C GLN A 228 26.57 -3.82 -5.94
N ASP A 229 25.53 -3.88 -6.76
CA ASP A 229 24.56 -2.79 -6.87
C ASP A 229 23.64 -2.75 -5.64
N ILE A 230 23.66 -1.62 -4.93
CA ILE A 230 22.86 -1.35 -3.74
C ILE A 230 21.89 -0.19 -3.95
N SER A 231 21.64 0.21 -5.18
CA SER A 231 20.77 1.36 -5.51
C SER A 231 19.33 1.15 -5.07
N SER A 232 18.88 -0.11 -4.97
CA SER A 232 17.53 -0.47 -4.53
C SER A 232 17.33 -0.44 -3.00
N TRP A 233 18.39 -0.26 -2.22
CA TRP A 233 18.29 -0.31 -0.76
C TRP A 233 17.47 0.86 -0.20
N ASP A 234 16.57 0.54 0.71
CA ASP A 234 15.86 1.50 1.54
C ASP A 234 16.65 1.79 2.81
N VAL A 235 17.04 3.03 3.00
CA VAL A 235 17.80 3.48 4.20
C VAL A 235 16.94 4.33 5.14
N SER A 236 15.63 4.38 4.92
CA SER A 236 14.72 5.25 5.69
C SER A 236 14.65 4.91 7.18
N SER A 237 14.87 3.66 7.56
CA SER A 237 14.91 3.19 8.96
C SER A 237 16.30 3.22 9.57
N VAL A 238 17.34 3.54 8.80
CA VAL A 238 18.73 3.48 9.27
C VAL A 238 19.04 4.64 10.22
N THR A 239 19.49 4.31 11.42
CA THR A 239 19.82 5.29 12.46
C THR A 239 21.32 5.57 12.55
N THR A 240 22.17 4.68 12.04
CA THR A 240 23.63 4.84 12.04
C THR A 240 24.28 4.17 10.83
N MET A 241 25.24 4.87 10.24
CA MET A 241 26.13 4.41 9.15
C MET A 241 27.60 4.70 9.52
N GLU A 242 27.95 4.65 10.80
CA GLU A 242 29.30 4.97 11.26
C GLU A 242 30.33 4.04 10.62
N SER A 243 31.35 4.60 9.95
CA SER A 243 32.41 3.84 9.28
C SER A 243 31.88 2.76 8.31
N MET A 244 30.79 3.06 7.61
CA MET A 244 30.12 2.11 6.71
C MET A 244 31.04 1.59 5.59
N PHE A 245 32.00 2.43 5.15
CA PHE A 245 32.97 2.15 4.08
C PHE A 245 34.40 2.06 4.61
#